data_92b2c9e15cc3003e2f4c473c21e8002c
#
_entry.id   92b2c9e15cc3003e2f4c473c21e8002c
#
_cell.length_a   1.000
_cell.length_b   1.000
_cell.length_c   1.000
_cell.angle_alpha   90.00
_cell.angle_beta   90.00
_cell.angle_gamma   90.00
#
_symmetry.space_group_name_H-M   'P 1'
#
loop_
_entity.id
_entity.type
_entity.pdbx_description
1 polymer ?
#
loop_
_entity_poly.entity_id
_entity_poly.type
_entity_poly.pdbx_seq_one_letter_code
_entity_poly.pdbx_strand_id
1 'polypeptide(L)'
;MVKRLDLMKFREAEVEKMLEYFSKRTDGFENPKIVMIGGYALRAFTAFSRYTRDCYFVLKKLDGWNLDRIQKLLPKDLSTEVFEKRGSYGFLRCIKLLKVDGRSAKISVDFMEGEVRGRTEEQIFFITEEFLQKATKVKIPVAEKEVEIFVPDYADYLLLKIMSARPSDVRDVATLVWKNGIPNGLKEIAKKALAHPEILRKNMKLIIDDISDKRFLDSWKGTFVTTEFTEKTREEVLKELKKLL
;
A
#
# COMPACT_ATOMS: atom_id res chain seq x y z
N MET A 1 26.75 -4.56 -17.33
CA MET A 1 25.56 -5.36 -16.98
C MET A 1 24.90 -4.70 -15.77
N VAL A 2 23.71 -4.07 -15.91
CA VAL A 2 22.98 -3.42 -14.82
C VAL A 2 22.61 -4.47 -13.78
N LYS A 3 23.01 -4.26 -12.53
CA LYS A 3 22.62 -5.14 -11.42
C LYS A 3 21.12 -4.93 -11.13
N ARG A 4 20.44 -5.93 -10.59
CA ARG A 4 19.02 -5.85 -10.19
C ARG A 4 18.73 -4.64 -9.27
N LEU A 5 19.68 -4.30 -8.43
CA LEU A 5 19.62 -3.17 -7.52
C LEU A 5 19.55 -1.82 -8.24
N ASP A 6 20.30 -1.66 -9.34
CA ASP A 6 20.30 -0.42 -10.11
C ASP A 6 18.92 -0.18 -10.75
N LEU A 7 18.29 -1.25 -11.28
CA LEU A 7 16.95 -1.15 -11.85
C LEU A 7 15.89 -0.73 -10.80
N MET A 8 16.05 -1.19 -9.55
CA MET A 8 15.16 -0.78 -8.45
C MET A 8 15.34 0.69 -8.09
N LYS A 9 16.57 1.20 -8.04
CA LYS A 9 16.85 2.62 -7.82
C LYS A 9 16.28 3.50 -8.93
N PHE A 10 16.43 3.09 -10.20
CA PHE A 10 15.80 3.80 -11.33
C PHE A 10 14.27 3.87 -11.21
N ARG A 11 13.63 2.77 -10.79
CA ARG A 11 12.18 2.77 -10.57
C ARG A 11 11.80 3.74 -9.46
N GLU A 12 12.50 3.74 -8.34
CA GLU A 12 12.22 4.66 -7.23
C GLU A 12 12.40 6.12 -7.63
N ALA A 13 13.45 6.46 -8.38
CA ALA A 13 13.66 7.81 -8.89
C ALA A 13 12.52 8.26 -9.83
N GLU A 14 11.97 7.35 -10.64
CA GLU A 14 10.82 7.67 -11.48
C GLU A 14 9.52 7.80 -10.68
N VAL A 15 9.34 7.02 -9.62
CA VAL A 15 8.20 7.18 -8.69
C VAL A 15 8.31 8.52 -7.98
N GLU A 16 9.50 8.92 -7.51
CA GLU A 16 9.74 10.26 -6.92
C GLU A 16 9.28 11.37 -7.85
N LYS A 17 9.71 11.35 -9.12
CA LYS A 17 9.31 12.35 -10.13
C LYS A 17 7.81 12.39 -10.35
N MET A 18 7.16 11.23 -10.38
CA MET A 18 5.70 11.14 -10.52
C MET A 18 4.98 11.74 -9.30
N LEU A 19 5.46 11.45 -8.08
CA LEU A 19 4.89 11.99 -6.86
C LEU A 19 5.03 13.52 -6.82
N GLU A 20 6.19 14.06 -7.17
CA GLU A 20 6.38 15.52 -7.30
C GLU A 20 5.46 16.13 -8.37
N TYR A 21 5.29 15.44 -9.49
CA TYR A 21 4.41 15.89 -10.56
C TYR A 21 2.95 15.98 -10.13
N PHE A 22 2.43 14.94 -9.46
CA PHE A 22 1.05 14.92 -8.94
C PHE A 22 0.87 15.93 -7.81
N SER A 23 1.80 16.00 -6.86
CA SER A 23 1.76 16.97 -5.77
C SER A 23 1.53 18.39 -6.26
N LYS A 24 2.30 18.82 -7.26
CA LYS A 24 2.16 20.17 -7.87
C LYS A 24 0.81 20.43 -8.55
N ARG A 25 0.10 19.39 -8.99
CA ARG A 25 -1.17 19.50 -9.76
C ARG A 25 -2.42 19.22 -8.93
N THR A 26 -2.24 18.72 -7.73
CA THR A 26 -3.33 18.38 -6.82
C THR A 26 -3.22 19.14 -5.50
N ASP A 27 -2.53 20.30 -5.51
CA ASP A 27 -2.33 21.11 -4.33
C ASP A 27 -1.77 20.29 -3.14
N GLY A 28 -0.63 19.63 -3.38
CA GLY A 28 -0.03 18.77 -2.35
C GLY A 28 -0.88 17.56 -1.98
N PHE A 29 -1.57 16.95 -2.94
CA PHE A 29 -2.49 15.82 -2.78
C PHE A 29 -3.81 16.14 -2.05
N GLU A 30 -4.16 17.42 -1.92
CA GLU A 30 -5.40 17.86 -1.25
C GLU A 30 -6.60 17.88 -2.21
N ASN A 31 -6.40 18.21 -3.48
CA ASN A 31 -7.48 18.50 -4.40
C ASN A 31 -7.33 17.81 -5.77
N PRO A 32 -7.94 16.64 -5.99
CA PRO A 32 -8.69 15.85 -4.99
C PRO A 32 -7.77 15.29 -3.90
N LYS A 33 -8.33 14.97 -2.73
CA LYS A 33 -7.55 14.33 -1.67
C LYS A 33 -7.17 12.92 -2.09
N ILE A 34 -5.85 12.69 -2.20
CA ILE A 34 -5.24 11.44 -2.65
C ILE A 34 -4.45 10.86 -1.49
N VAL A 35 -4.76 9.64 -1.10
CA VAL A 35 -4.10 8.95 -0.01
C VAL A 35 -3.30 7.77 -0.55
N MET A 36 -2.01 7.72 -0.24
CA MET A 36 -1.13 6.63 -0.64
C MET A 36 -1.36 5.40 0.23
N ILE A 37 -1.47 4.24 -0.40
CA ILE A 37 -1.54 2.94 0.26
C ILE A 37 -0.44 2.00 -0.29
N GLY A 38 -0.46 0.73 0.08
CA GLY A 38 0.46 -0.26 -0.47
C GLY A 38 1.87 -0.20 0.13
N GLY A 39 2.87 -0.58 -0.65
CA GLY A 39 4.24 -0.75 -0.15
C GLY A 39 4.98 0.55 0.17
N TYR A 40 4.68 1.63 -0.53
CA TYR A 40 5.29 2.94 -0.24
C TYR A 40 4.76 3.55 1.07
N ALA A 41 3.47 3.39 1.35
CA ALA A 41 2.88 3.88 2.60
C ALA A 41 3.44 3.17 3.85
N LEU A 42 4.03 1.97 3.72
CA LEU A 42 4.72 1.29 4.82
C LEU A 42 5.80 2.15 5.46
N ARG A 43 6.46 3.00 4.67
CA ARG A 43 7.55 3.88 5.10
C ARG A 43 7.12 4.97 6.09
N ALA A 44 5.83 5.22 6.21
CA ALA A 44 5.26 6.12 7.22
C ALA A 44 5.18 5.48 8.62
N PHE A 45 5.16 4.16 8.70
CA PHE A 45 4.90 3.42 9.94
C PHE A 45 6.11 2.66 10.47
N THR A 46 7.15 2.51 9.66
CA THR A 46 8.36 1.77 10.02
C THR A 46 9.57 2.25 9.23
N ALA A 47 10.73 2.23 9.88
CA ALA A 47 12.01 2.47 9.21
C ALA A 47 12.39 1.35 8.21
N PHE A 48 11.74 0.18 8.29
CA PHE A 48 11.97 -0.91 7.35
C PHE A 48 11.22 -0.66 6.06
N SER A 49 11.96 -0.50 4.99
CA SER A 49 11.40 -0.35 3.65
C SER A 49 11.76 -1.54 2.78
N ARG A 50 10.88 -1.85 1.87
CA ARG A 50 11.15 -2.81 0.80
C ARG A 50 10.92 -2.16 -0.54
N TYR A 51 11.65 -2.62 -1.52
CA TYR A 51 11.40 -2.20 -2.89
C TYR A 51 10.02 -2.67 -3.36
N THR A 52 9.27 -1.75 -3.95
CA THR A 52 7.98 -2.04 -4.58
C THR A 52 7.97 -1.50 -6.01
N ARG A 53 7.28 -2.21 -6.91
CA ARG A 53 7.16 -1.82 -8.31
C ARG A 53 5.98 -0.91 -8.57
N ASP A 54 5.00 -0.99 -7.70
CA ASP A 54 3.68 -0.44 -7.91
C ASP A 54 3.39 0.62 -6.85
N CYS A 55 2.84 1.75 -7.27
CA CYS A 55 2.40 2.83 -6.41
C CYS A 55 0.88 2.85 -6.39
N TYR A 56 0.27 2.81 -5.20
CA TYR A 56 -1.17 2.69 -5.04
C TYR A 56 -1.73 3.90 -4.33
N PHE A 57 -2.81 4.45 -4.88
CA PHE A 57 -3.53 5.58 -4.32
C PHE A 57 -5.00 5.28 -4.19
N VAL A 58 -5.63 5.90 -3.21
CA VAL A 58 -7.07 5.85 -3.04
C VAL A 58 -7.66 7.25 -2.99
N LEU A 59 -8.90 7.35 -3.50
CA LEU A 59 -9.72 8.55 -3.51
C LEU A 59 -11.13 8.18 -3.05
N LYS A 60 -11.83 9.13 -2.45
CA LYS A 60 -13.25 8.99 -2.18
C LYS A 60 -14.05 9.28 -3.45
N LYS A 61 -15.06 8.46 -3.69
CA LYS A 61 -16.07 8.76 -4.71
C LYS A 61 -17.00 9.87 -4.20
N LEU A 62 -17.13 10.90 -5.01
CA LEU A 62 -18.09 11.98 -4.85
C LEU A 62 -19.26 11.80 -5.83
N ASP A 63 -20.06 12.84 -6.07
CA ASP A 63 -21.13 12.81 -7.07
C ASP A 63 -20.64 12.51 -8.48
N GLY A 64 -19.41 12.99 -8.81
CA GLY A 64 -18.67 12.63 -10.01
C GLY A 64 -17.48 11.70 -9.71
N TRP A 65 -16.69 11.38 -10.74
CA TRP A 65 -15.46 10.60 -10.62
C TRP A 65 -14.23 11.51 -10.61
N ASN A 66 -13.48 11.48 -9.52
CA ASN A 66 -12.17 12.13 -9.44
C ASN A 66 -11.15 11.49 -10.39
N LEU A 67 -11.33 10.20 -10.72
CA LEU A 67 -10.47 9.51 -11.69
C LEU A 67 -10.47 10.18 -13.06
N ASP A 68 -11.58 10.80 -13.49
CA ASP A 68 -11.63 11.56 -14.77
C ASP A 68 -10.69 12.78 -14.71
N ARG A 69 -10.61 13.42 -13.55
CA ARG A 69 -9.68 14.52 -13.31
C ARG A 69 -8.24 14.03 -13.24
N ILE A 70 -7.99 12.93 -12.51
CA ILE A 70 -6.65 12.33 -12.43
C ILE A 70 -6.16 11.92 -13.81
N GLN A 71 -7.01 11.29 -14.63
CA GLN A 71 -6.66 10.90 -15.99
C GLN A 71 -6.21 12.08 -16.85
N LYS A 72 -6.88 13.23 -16.73
CA LYS A 72 -6.50 14.48 -17.45
C LYS A 72 -5.20 15.08 -16.94
N LEU A 73 -4.81 14.80 -15.70
CA LEU A 73 -3.58 15.27 -15.07
C LEU A 73 -2.38 14.36 -15.34
N LEU A 74 -2.54 13.23 -16.01
CA LEU A 74 -1.43 12.29 -16.25
C LEU A 74 -0.29 12.96 -17.04
N PRO A 75 0.97 12.73 -16.67
CA PRO A 75 2.10 13.14 -17.47
C PRO A 75 2.11 12.39 -18.81
N LYS A 76 2.63 13.02 -19.87
CA LYS A 76 2.58 12.50 -21.25
C LYS A 76 3.27 11.13 -21.44
N ASP A 77 4.21 10.80 -20.58
CA ASP A 77 4.99 9.56 -20.61
C ASP A 77 4.38 8.43 -19.73
N LEU A 78 3.22 8.69 -19.16
CA LEU A 78 2.43 7.72 -18.40
C LEU A 78 1.17 7.35 -19.20
N SER A 79 1.08 6.12 -19.66
CA SER A 79 -0.05 5.62 -20.44
C SER A 79 -1.09 4.94 -19.58
N THR A 80 -2.37 5.14 -19.87
CA THR A 80 -3.48 4.40 -19.26
C THR A 80 -3.48 2.97 -19.78
N GLU A 81 -3.37 1.99 -18.87
CA GLU A 81 -3.50 0.56 -19.17
C GLU A 81 -4.93 0.05 -18.88
N VAL A 82 -5.53 0.52 -17.79
CA VAL A 82 -6.91 0.15 -17.39
C VAL A 82 -7.63 1.39 -16.91
N PHE A 83 -8.88 1.55 -17.30
CA PHE A 83 -9.77 2.60 -16.79
C PHE A 83 -11.18 2.04 -16.65
N GLU A 84 -11.61 1.82 -15.43
CA GLU A 84 -12.91 1.22 -15.10
C GLU A 84 -13.68 2.08 -14.11
N LYS A 85 -14.99 2.17 -14.32
CA LYS A 85 -15.93 2.82 -13.38
C LYS A 85 -17.20 1.97 -13.34
N ARG A 86 -17.49 1.38 -12.17
CA ARG A 86 -18.64 0.51 -12.01
C ARG A 86 -19.24 0.65 -10.60
N GLY A 87 -20.46 1.14 -10.51
CA GLY A 87 -21.14 1.34 -9.21
C GLY A 87 -20.37 2.31 -8.31
N SER A 88 -19.90 1.84 -7.16
CA SER A 88 -19.08 2.57 -6.21
C SER A 88 -17.58 2.47 -6.46
N TYR A 89 -17.13 1.56 -7.33
CA TYR A 89 -15.74 1.27 -7.62
C TYR A 89 -15.25 1.94 -8.88
N GLY A 90 -14.15 2.68 -8.77
CA GLY A 90 -13.37 3.20 -9.89
C GLY A 90 -11.92 2.70 -9.82
N PHE A 91 -11.34 2.39 -10.98
CA PHE A 91 -9.95 1.95 -11.07
C PHE A 91 -9.28 2.56 -12.31
N LEU A 92 -8.14 3.19 -12.08
CA LEU A 92 -7.27 3.72 -13.12
C LEU A 92 -5.86 3.17 -12.89
N ARG A 93 -5.39 2.34 -13.81
CA ARG A 93 -3.99 1.90 -13.87
C ARG A 93 -3.25 2.63 -14.96
N CYS A 94 -2.17 3.25 -14.56
CA CYS A 94 -1.24 3.91 -15.46
C CYS A 94 0.11 3.21 -15.43
N ILE A 95 0.77 3.13 -16.58
CA ILE A 95 2.07 2.50 -16.71
C ILE A 95 3.08 3.42 -17.39
N LYS A 96 4.33 3.30 -16.95
CA LYS A 96 5.50 3.84 -17.62
C LYS A 96 6.50 2.74 -17.91
N LEU A 97 6.95 2.67 -19.14
CA LEU A 97 8.00 1.75 -19.54
C LEU A 97 9.35 2.47 -19.53
N LEU A 98 10.27 1.98 -18.72
CA LEU A 98 11.64 2.46 -18.67
C LEU A 98 12.54 1.56 -19.49
N LYS A 99 13.45 2.15 -20.26
CA LYS A 99 14.54 1.43 -20.90
C LYS A 99 15.84 1.80 -20.22
N VAL A 100 16.49 0.83 -19.61
CA VAL A 100 17.77 1.00 -18.92
C VAL A 100 18.72 -0.07 -19.42
N ASP A 101 19.78 0.33 -20.11
CA ASP A 101 20.81 -0.55 -20.68
C ASP A 101 20.23 -1.78 -21.41
N GLY A 102 19.29 -1.53 -22.33
CA GLY A 102 18.65 -2.57 -23.15
C GLY A 102 17.61 -3.44 -22.42
N ARG A 103 17.34 -3.18 -21.14
CA ARG A 103 16.29 -3.85 -20.36
C ARG A 103 15.09 -2.94 -20.19
N SER A 104 13.90 -3.54 -20.24
CA SER A 104 12.66 -2.83 -19.96
C SER A 104 12.24 -3.06 -18.50
N ALA A 105 11.84 -1.98 -17.83
CA ALA A 105 11.21 -2.00 -16.53
C ALA A 105 9.86 -1.30 -16.61
N LYS A 106 8.85 -1.93 -16.03
CA LYS A 106 7.50 -1.34 -15.91
C LYS A 106 7.37 -0.74 -14.51
N ILE A 107 6.82 0.45 -14.44
CA ILE A 107 6.29 1.07 -13.23
C ILE A 107 4.78 1.14 -13.42
N SER A 108 4.01 0.79 -12.40
CA SER A 108 2.57 1.03 -12.41
C SER A 108 2.17 2.00 -11.30
N VAL A 109 1.19 2.82 -11.62
CA VAL A 109 0.53 3.73 -10.68
C VAL A 109 -0.95 3.45 -10.77
N ASP A 110 -1.50 2.99 -9.66
CA ASP A 110 -2.88 2.57 -9.56
C ASP A 110 -3.66 3.54 -8.68
N PHE A 111 -4.74 4.08 -9.20
CA PHE A 111 -5.70 4.87 -8.45
C PHE A 111 -7.00 4.09 -8.30
N MET A 112 -7.47 3.95 -7.08
CA MET A 112 -8.75 3.34 -6.74
C MET A 112 -9.66 4.39 -6.13
N GLU A 113 -10.90 4.45 -6.57
CA GLU A 113 -11.89 5.42 -6.07
C GLU A 113 -13.10 4.70 -5.49
N GLY A 114 -13.49 5.12 -4.28
CA GLY A 114 -14.63 4.59 -3.54
C GLY A 114 -14.36 3.29 -2.80
N GLU A 115 -13.65 2.36 -3.41
CA GLU A 115 -13.33 1.05 -2.84
C GLU A 115 -11.90 0.62 -3.19
N VAL A 116 -11.27 -0.15 -2.29
CA VAL A 116 -10.10 -0.97 -2.59
C VAL A 116 -10.55 -2.41 -2.72
N ARG A 117 -10.28 -3.02 -3.86
CA ARG A 117 -10.62 -4.43 -4.11
C ARG A 117 -9.36 -5.29 -4.09
N GLY A 118 -9.44 -6.43 -3.41
CA GLY A 118 -8.42 -7.44 -3.39
C GLY A 118 -8.54 -8.45 -4.54
N ARG A 119 -8.08 -9.69 -4.29
CA ARG A 119 -8.08 -10.76 -5.32
C ARG A 119 -9.38 -11.56 -5.37
N THR A 120 -10.16 -11.52 -4.31
CA THR A 120 -11.47 -12.19 -4.22
C THR A 120 -12.57 -11.16 -4.07
N GLU A 121 -13.79 -11.52 -4.44
CA GLU A 121 -14.96 -10.65 -4.34
C GLU A 121 -15.27 -10.19 -2.89
N GLU A 122 -14.86 -10.99 -1.91
CA GLU A 122 -15.01 -10.68 -0.48
C GLU A 122 -14.05 -9.58 0.01
N GLN A 123 -12.94 -9.36 -0.73
CA GLN A 123 -11.87 -8.43 -0.34
C GLN A 123 -12.19 -7.00 -0.80
N ILE A 124 -13.15 -6.36 -0.15
CA ILE A 124 -13.56 -4.98 -0.44
C ILE A 124 -13.40 -4.14 0.82
N PHE A 125 -12.65 -3.03 0.69
CA PHE A 125 -12.47 -2.00 1.71
C PHE A 125 -13.06 -0.68 1.19
N PHE A 126 -13.98 -0.07 1.94
CA PHE A 126 -14.64 1.17 1.56
C PHE A 126 -13.79 2.39 1.90
N ILE A 127 -13.62 3.28 0.93
CA ILE A 127 -12.97 4.59 1.14
C ILE A 127 -14.03 5.60 1.55
N THR A 128 -14.20 5.75 2.85
CA THR A 128 -15.21 6.63 3.46
C THR A 128 -14.66 8.04 3.70
N GLU A 129 -15.55 8.97 4.08
CA GLU A 129 -15.14 10.29 4.56
C GLU A 129 -14.27 10.18 5.82
N GLU A 130 -14.66 9.31 6.75
CA GLU A 130 -13.92 9.07 7.99
C GLU A 130 -12.48 8.61 7.70
N PHE A 131 -12.31 7.70 6.72
CA PHE A 131 -10.98 7.26 6.26
C PHE A 131 -10.13 8.44 5.77
N LEU A 132 -10.70 9.33 4.95
CA LEU A 132 -9.95 10.48 4.43
C LEU A 132 -9.65 11.52 5.51
N GLN A 133 -10.57 11.75 6.45
CA GLN A 133 -10.36 12.70 7.56
C GLN A 133 -9.26 12.24 8.51
N LYS A 134 -9.13 10.94 8.75
CA LYS A 134 -8.08 10.35 9.57
C LYS A 134 -6.73 10.25 8.85
N ALA A 135 -6.72 10.33 7.52
CA ALA A 135 -5.48 10.29 6.76
C ALA A 135 -4.60 11.50 7.10
N THR A 136 -3.34 11.22 7.45
CA THR A 136 -2.36 12.23 7.87
C THR A 136 -1.33 12.48 6.79
N LYS A 137 -0.88 13.73 6.68
CA LYS A 137 0.17 14.15 5.76
C LYS A 137 1.51 13.93 6.43
N VAL A 138 2.36 13.12 5.81
CA VAL A 138 3.67 12.73 6.34
C VAL A 138 4.73 12.78 5.26
N LYS A 139 5.98 12.91 5.67
CA LYS A 139 7.13 12.77 4.79
C LYS A 139 7.58 11.33 4.77
N ILE A 140 7.70 10.75 3.58
CA ILE A 140 8.24 9.41 3.37
C ILE A 140 9.47 9.47 2.46
N PRO A 141 10.51 8.67 2.72
CA PRO A 141 11.67 8.59 1.82
C PRO A 141 11.28 7.87 0.53
N VAL A 142 11.55 8.49 -0.63
CA VAL A 142 11.39 7.88 -1.94
C VAL A 142 12.62 8.24 -2.78
N ALA A 143 13.38 7.24 -3.21
CA ALA A 143 14.70 7.42 -3.81
C ALA A 143 15.64 8.26 -2.92
N GLU A 144 16.02 9.45 -3.36
CA GLU A 144 16.96 10.32 -2.63
C GLU A 144 16.27 11.47 -1.89
N LYS A 145 14.93 11.58 -1.97
CA LYS A 145 14.17 12.68 -1.36
C LYS A 145 13.12 12.19 -0.37
N GLU A 146 12.66 13.13 0.43
CA GLU A 146 11.43 13.00 1.20
C GLU A 146 10.28 13.61 0.40
N VAL A 147 9.21 12.83 0.26
CA VAL A 147 7.98 13.27 -0.39
C VAL A 147 6.89 13.38 0.66
N GLU A 148 6.24 14.55 0.71
CA GLU A 148 5.11 14.78 1.59
C GLU A 148 3.81 14.30 0.93
N ILE A 149 3.11 13.37 1.59
CA ILE A 149 1.91 12.73 1.05
C ILE A 149 0.98 12.26 2.17
N PHE A 150 -0.33 12.16 1.87
CA PHE A 150 -1.27 11.55 2.79
C PHE A 150 -1.12 10.02 2.82
N VAL A 151 -1.13 9.48 4.04
CA VAL A 151 -1.23 8.04 4.30
C VAL A 151 -2.43 7.78 5.21
N PRO A 152 -3.02 6.57 5.19
CA PRO A 152 -4.11 6.21 6.08
C PRO A 152 -3.71 6.33 7.55
N ASP A 153 -4.70 6.38 8.43
CA ASP A 153 -4.49 6.02 9.84
C ASP A 153 -3.88 4.62 9.95
N TYR A 154 -3.12 4.39 11.02
CA TYR A 154 -2.42 3.12 11.21
C TYR A 154 -3.36 1.91 11.23
N ALA A 155 -4.52 2.03 11.87
CA ALA A 155 -5.47 0.92 11.96
C ALA A 155 -6.08 0.58 10.60
N ASP A 156 -6.46 1.59 9.81
CA ASP A 156 -6.95 1.42 8.45
C ASP A 156 -5.87 0.82 7.53
N TYR A 157 -4.62 1.27 7.67
CA TYR A 157 -3.51 0.73 6.90
C TYR A 157 -3.21 -0.73 7.23
N LEU A 158 -3.17 -1.09 8.52
CA LEU A 158 -2.99 -2.47 8.96
C LEU A 158 -4.14 -3.36 8.44
N LEU A 159 -5.38 -2.87 8.51
CA LEU A 159 -6.56 -3.59 8.03
C LEU A 159 -6.50 -3.84 6.51
N LEU A 160 -6.07 -2.86 5.71
CA LEU A 160 -5.84 -3.03 4.27
C LEU A 160 -4.83 -4.14 3.97
N LYS A 161 -3.75 -4.24 4.76
CA LYS A 161 -2.75 -5.30 4.64
C LYS A 161 -3.29 -6.67 5.02
N ILE A 162 -4.08 -6.75 6.11
CA ILE A 162 -4.72 -8.00 6.53
C ILE A 162 -5.76 -8.44 5.50
N MET A 163 -6.58 -7.51 4.99
CA MET A 163 -7.57 -7.82 3.95
C MET A 163 -6.91 -8.41 2.70
N SER A 164 -5.81 -7.85 2.26
CA SER A 164 -5.11 -8.30 1.07
C SER A 164 -4.38 -9.64 1.26
N ALA A 165 -3.75 -9.85 2.42
CA ALA A 165 -3.05 -11.05 2.87
C ALA A 165 -2.14 -11.73 1.80
N ARG A 166 -1.54 -10.95 0.89
CA ARG A 166 -0.54 -11.47 -0.05
C ARG A 166 0.76 -11.81 0.70
N PRO A 167 1.65 -12.65 0.16
CA PRO A 167 2.93 -12.97 0.82
C PRO A 167 3.77 -11.74 1.18
N SER A 168 3.70 -10.66 0.39
CA SER A 168 4.33 -9.38 0.75
C SER A 168 3.62 -8.69 1.90
N ASP A 169 2.29 -8.74 1.95
CA ASP A 169 1.50 -8.11 3.00
C ASP A 169 1.62 -8.85 4.33
N VAL A 170 1.81 -10.18 4.32
CA VAL A 170 2.11 -10.95 5.53
C VAL A 170 3.39 -10.45 6.21
N ARG A 171 4.45 -10.20 5.43
CA ARG A 171 5.70 -9.63 5.96
C ARG A 171 5.52 -8.19 6.45
N ASP A 172 4.73 -7.39 5.71
CA ASP A 172 4.39 -6.03 6.12
C ASP A 172 3.60 -6.04 7.44
N VAL A 173 2.58 -6.92 7.60
CA VAL A 173 1.80 -7.09 8.84
C VAL A 173 2.70 -7.49 10.00
N ALA A 174 3.60 -8.46 9.82
CA ALA A 174 4.53 -8.86 10.87
C ALA A 174 5.41 -7.69 11.32
N THR A 175 5.90 -6.89 10.38
CA THR A 175 6.72 -5.69 10.66
C THR A 175 5.91 -4.62 11.39
N LEU A 176 4.70 -4.33 10.93
CA LEU A 176 3.80 -3.34 11.51
C LEU A 176 3.43 -3.70 12.95
N VAL A 177 3.03 -4.94 13.19
CA VAL A 177 2.67 -5.43 14.53
C VAL A 177 3.88 -5.44 15.46
N TRP A 178 5.05 -5.82 14.97
CA TRP A 178 6.29 -5.75 15.75
C TRP A 178 6.62 -4.32 16.21
N LYS A 179 6.50 -3.33 15.32
CA LYS A 179 6.93 -1.95 15.61
C LYS A 179 5.87 -1.12 16.30
N ASN A 180 4.59 -1.34 16.01
CA ASN A 180 3.50 -0.47 16.45
C ASN A 180 2.42 -1.20 17.27
N GLY A 181 2.51 -2.54 17.38
CA GLY A 181 1.47 -3.34 18.03
C GLY A 181 0.17 -3.43 17.22
N ILE A 182 -0.87 -3.94 17.85
CA ILE A 182 -2.20 -4.01 17.28
C ILE A 182 -3.02 -2.82 17.79
N PRO A 183 -3.62 -2.00 16.91
CA PRO A 183 -4.43 -0.88 17.33
C PRO A 183 -5.71 -1.35 18.03
N ASN A 184 -6.11 -0.62 19.07
CA ASN A 184 -7.36 -0.87 19.76
C ASN A 184 -8.55 -0.72 18.81
N GLY A 185 -9.56 -1.55 18.97
CA GLY A 185 -10.80 -1.45 18.19
C GLY A 185 -10.68 -1.90 16.73
N LEU A 186 -9.60 -2.60 16.33
CA LEU A 186 -9.42 -3.05 14.94
C LEU A 186 -10.62 -3.86 14.41
N LYS A 187 -11.27 -4.68 15.26
CA LYS A 187 -12.47 -5.45 14.88
C LYS A 187 -13.66 -4.53 14.58
N GLU A 188 -13.81 -3.45 15.33
CA GLU A 188 -14.90 -2.48 15.09
C GLU A 188 -14.64 -1.64 13.84
N ILE A 189 -13.39 -1.29 13.59
CA ILE A 189 -12.99 -0.62 12.34
C ILE A 189 -13.27 -1.54 11.15
N ALA A 190 -12.92 -2.83 11.24
CA ALA A 190 -13.18 -3.81 10.19
C ALA A 190 -14.68 -3.94 9.86
N LYS A 191 -15.57 -3.92 10.88
CA LYS A 191 -17.03 -3.95 10.65
C LYS A 191 -17.55 -2.75 9.86
N LYS A 192 -16.90 -1.59 9.97
CA LYS A 192 -17.29 -0.37 9.25
C LYS A 192 -16.65 -0.26 7.88
N ALA A 193 -15.39 -0.68 7.76
CA ALA A 193 -14.58 -0.45 6.58
C ALA A 193 -14.64 -1.59 5.55
N LEU A 194 -14.93 -2.83 5.97
CA LEU A 194 -14.97 -3.99 5.08
C LEU A 194 -16.41 -4.33 4.69
N ALA A 195 -16.63 -4.67 3.41
CA ALA A 195 -17.91 -5.22 2.96
C ALA A 195 -18.20 -6.58 3.61
N HIS A 196 -17.16 -7.35 3.89
CA HIS A 196 -17.19 -8.68 4.49
C HIS A 196 -16.27 -8.72 5.71
N PRO A 197 -16.71 -8.27 6.91
CA PRO A 197 -15.85 -8.19 8.10
C PRO A 197 -15.28 -9.51 8.59
N GLU A 198 -15.95 -10.64 8.27
CA GLU A 198 -15.49 -12.00 8.57
C GLU A 198 -14.16 -12.35 7.89
N ILE A 199 -13.79 -11.64 6.84
CA ILE A 199 -12.51 -11.83 6.14
C ILE A 199 -11.32 -11.49 7.05
N LEU A 200 -11.51 -10.59 8.02
CA LEU A 200 -10.49 -10.28 9.01
C LEU A 200 -10.02 -11.56 9.73
N ARG A 201 -10.96 -12.36 10.24
CA ARG A 201 -10.63 -13.60 10.96
C ARG A 201 -10.04 -14.67 10.03
N LYS A 202 -10.60 -14.80 8.82
CA LYS A 202 -10.14 -15.75 7.80
C LYS A 202 -8.68 -15.44 7.41
N ASN A 203 -8.40 -14.21 7.04
CA ASN A 203 -7.06 -13.81 6.61
C ASN A 203 -6.06 -13.76 7.76
N MET A 204 -6.51 -13.42 8.98
CA MET A 204 -5.65 -13.47 10.15
C MET A 204 -5.12 -14.87 10.42
N LYS A 205 -5.94 -15.92 10.25
CA LYS A 205 -5.47 -17.31 10.33
C LYS A 205 -4.39 -17.60 9.30
N LEU A 206 -4.62 -17.23 8.03
CA LEU A 206 -3.64 -17.40 6.95
C LEU A 206 -2.31 -16.67 7.26
N ILE A 207 -2.39 -15.45 7.78
CA ILE A 207 -1.22 -14.65 8.15
C ILE A 207 -0.45 -15.33 9.30
N ILE A 208 -1.15 -15.81 10.32
CA ILE A 208 -0.55 -16.53 11.45
C ILE A 208 0.14 -17.82 10.97
N ASP A 209 -0.51 -18.58 10.11
CA ASP A 209 0.04 -19.82 9.55
C ASP A 209 1.30 -19.53 8.73
N ASP A 210 1.28 -18.51 7.86
CA ASP A 210 2.43 -18.09 7.07
C ASP A 210 3.60 -17.60 7.94
N ILE A 211 3.33 -16.81 8.99
CA ILE A 211 4.38 -16.33 9.93
C ILE A 211 4.94 -17.49 10.74
N SER A 212 4.15 -18.53 11.02
CA SER A 212 4.57 -19.72 11.76
C SER A 212 5.45 -20.66 10.91
N ASP A 213 5.44 -20.53 9.58
CA ASP A 213 6.29 -21.36 8.69
C ASP A 213 7.78 -21.09 8.97
N LYS A 214 8.58 -22.15 9.00
CA LYS A 214 10.05 -22.07 9.28
C LYS A 214 10.80 -21.17 8.30
N ARG A 215 10.32 -21.03 7.07
CA ARG A 215 10.94 -20.22 6.00
C ARG A 215 10.58 -18.73 6.11
N PHE A 216 9.62 -18.38 6.96
CA PHE A 216 9.16 -17.00 7.08
C PHE A 216 10.30 -16.05 7.47
N LEU A 217 11.11 -16.43 8.46
CA LEU A 217 12.19 -15.60 8.97
C LEU A 217 13.23 -15.24 7.88
N ASP A 218 13.65 -16.23 7.09
CA ASP A 218 14.57 -16.00 5.98
C ASP A 218 13.96 -15.15 4.88
N SER A 219 12.69 -15.41 4.55
CA SER A 219 11.92 -14.62 3.59
C SER A 219 11.76 -13.17 4.03
N TRP A 220 11.52 -12.93 5.32
CA TRP A 220 11.42 -11.60 5.89
C TRP A 220 12.76 -10.86 5.83
N LYS A 221 13.84 -11.47 6.31
CA LYS A 221 15.21 -10.92 6.28
C LYS A 221 15.64 -10.58 4.86
N GLY A 222 15.40 -11.47 3.91
CA GLY A 222 15.71 -11.22 2.50
C GLY A 222 14.89 -10.09 1.88
N THR A 223 13.68 -9.81 2.38
CA THR A 223 12.82 -8.73 1.88
C THR A 223 13.27 -7.36 2.40
N PHE A 224 13.56 -7.25 3.69
CA PHE A 224 13.94 -5.98 4.33
C PHE A 224 15.46 -5.77 4.44
N VAL A 225 16.24 -6.75 4.03
CA VAL A 225 17.71 -6.70 4.02
C VAL A 225 18.29 -6.35 5.41
N THR A 226 17.74 -6.95 6.45
CA THR A 226 18.13 -6.74 7.85
C THR A 226 17.99 -8.04 8.66
N THR A 227 18.70 -8.14 9.75
CA THR A 227 18.67 -9.28 10.69
C THR A 227 17.92 -8.99 11.99
N GLU A 228 17.35 -7.78 12.13
CA GLU A 228 16.72 -7.33 13.38
C GLU A 228 15.49 -8.14 13.77
N PHE A 229 14.77 -8.72 12.81
CA PHE A 229 13.62 -9.58 13.08
C PHE A 229 14.11 -10.98 13.42
N THR A 230 14.04 -11.33 14.70
CA THR A 230 14.54 -12.58 15.25
C THR A 230 13.42 -13.60 15.49
N GLU A 231 13.79 -14.82 15.88
CA GLU A 231 12.82 -15.84 16.29
C GLU A 231 11.95 -15.37 17.47
N LYS A 232 12.58 -14.75 18.47
CA LYS A 232 11.86 -14.15 19.61
C LYS A 232 10.85 -13.10 19.15
N THR A 233 11.24 -12.22 18.23
CA THR A 233 10.35 -11.21 17.66
C THR A 233 9.17 -11.85 16.93
N ARG A 234 9.42 -12.94 16.19
CA ARG A 234 8.37 -13.70 15.50
C ARG A 234 7.35 -14.26 16.48
N GLU A 235 7.80 -14.84 17.57
CA GLU A 235 6.94 -15.40 18.62
C GLU A 235 6.09 -14.29 19.29
N GLU A 236 6.68 -13.15 19.60
CA GLU A 236 5.98 -11.98 20.14
C GLU A 236 4.88 -11.50 19.19
N VAL A 237 5.19 -11.36 17.91
CA VAL A 237 4.20 -10.98 16.87
C VAL A 237 3.08 -11.99 16.76
N LEU A 238 3.39 -13.29 16.75
CA LEU A 238 2.38 -14.35 16.71
C LEU A 238 1.47 -14.30 17.94
N LYS A 239 2.02 -14.03 19.12
CA LYS A 239 1.23 -13.88 20.35
C LYS A 239 0.24 -12.71 20.25
N GLU A 240 0.67 -11.56 19.71
CA GLU A 240 -0.20 -10.41 19.52
C GLU A 240 -1.31 -10.69 18.47
N LEU A 241 -0.95 -11.27 17.32
CA LEU A 241 -1.92 -11.58 16.26
C LEU A 241 -3.00 -12.59 16.73
N LYS A 242 -2.62 -13.58 17.53
CA LYS A 242 -3.56 -14.57 18.09
C LYS A 242 -4.65 -13.97 18.98
N LYS A 243 -4.42 -12.78 19.58
CA LYS A 243 -5.45 -12.05 20.36
C LYS A 243 -6.62 -11.56 19.50
N LEU A 244 -6.43 -11.49 18.18
CA LEU A 244 -7.47 -11.05 17.23
C LEU A 244 -8.39 -12.20 16.77
N LEU A 245 -8.03 -13.45 16.97
CA LEU A 245 -8.85 -14.62 16.63
C LEU A 245 -9.94 -14.89 17.66
#